data_9aac7ef14d67043a5bc3611af744b22b
#
_entry.id   9aac7ef14d67043a5bc3611af744b22b
#
_cell.length_a   1.000
_cell.length_b   1.000
_cell.length_c   1.000
_cell.angle_alpha   90.00
_cell.angle_beta   90.00
_cell.angle_gamma   90.00
#
_symmetry.space_group_name_H-M   'P 1'
#
loop_
_entity.id
_entity.type
_entity.pdbx_description
1 polymer ?
#
loop_
_entity_poly.entity_id
_entity_poly.type
_entity_poly.pdbx_seq_one_letter_code
_entity_poly.pdbx_strand_id
1 'polypeptide(L)'
;VDAITGNLDLWRQGIGYTLLLFACGGVIALVLGTIVGAMRVSPVPIARAVGALYVNLVRNTPLTLVFFFFVFGYSALALPTLPNTILGIFAIGVYTATYVAETLRAGINTVPVGQAEAARAIGLPFGQVMTQVVLPQAFRSVVPPMMSVLIALLKNTTVAAGFSIAVLPRLQQTISNSHTRPGSSMEILMWVALFFVAAVMLLTLAQRALEKKWRIAR
;
A
#
# COMPACT_ATOMS: atom_id res chain seq x y z
N VAL A 1 -7.40 -29.94 8.54
CA VAL A 1 -7.43 -29.15 9.79
C VAL A 1 -6.11 -29.27 10.53
N ASP A 2 -5.44 -30.43 10.44
CA ASP A 2 -4.16 -30.70 11.11
C ASP A 2 -3.02 -29.79 10.63
N ALA A 3 -3.08 -29.32 9.39
CA ALA A 3 -2.14 -28.32 8.86
C ALA A 3 -2.19 -26.99 9.61
N ILE A 4 -3.33 -26.63 10.22
CA ILE A 4 -3.47 -25.42 11.04
C ILE A 4 -3.13 -25.76 12.49
N THR A 5 -3.82 -26.72 13.08
CA THR A 5 -3.70 -27.03 14.51
C THR A 5 -2.31 -27.52 14.92
N GLY A 6 -1.64 -28.25 14.04
CA GLY A 6 -0.27 -28.73 14.26
C GLY A 6 0.83 -27.69 13.98
N ASN A 7 0.48 -26.50 13.46
CA ASN A 7 1.43 -25.46 13.08
C ASN A 7 1.02 -24.06 13.56
N LEU A 8 0.28 -23.97 14.67
CA LEU A 8 -0.27 -22.71 15.18
C LEU A 8 0.79 -21.62 15.43
N ASP A 9 1.98 -22.01 15.84
CA ASP A 9 3.13 -21.13 16.02
C ASP A 9 3.50 -20.39 14.72
N LEU A 10 3.61 -21.15 13.62
CA LEU A 10 3.94 -20.61 12.30
C LEU A 10 2.79 -19.78 11.73
N TRP A 11 1.54 -20.22 11.92
CA TRP A 11 0.38 -19.45 11.48
C TRP A 11 0.30 -18.09 12.17
N ARG A 12 0.48 -18.04 13.49
CA ARG A 12 0.54 -16.77 14.23
C ARG A 12 1.67 -15.88 13.74
N GLN A 13 2.84 -16.44 13.51
CA GLN A 13 3.99 -15.72 12.97
C GLN A 13 3.69 -15.18 11.57
N GLY A 14 3.22 -16.01 10.66
CA GLY A 14 2.93 -15.63 9.28
C GLY A 14 1.86 -14.53 9.17
N ILE A 15 0.77 -14.64 9.94
CA ILE A 15 -0.27 -13.61 10.03
C ILE A 15 0.32 -12.33 10.62
N GLY A 16 1.08 -12.43 11.72
CA GLY A 16 1.69 -11.29 12.38
C GLY A 16 2.60 -10.49 11.45
N TYR A 17 3.51 -11.15 10.72
CA TYR A 17 4.39 -10.46 9.77
C TYR A 17 3.64 -9.91 8.55
N THR A 18 2.61 -10.60 8.06
CA THR A 18 1.76 -10.11 6.97
C THR A 18 1.05 -8.81 7.39
N LEU A 19 0.45 -8.80 8.59
CA LEU A 19 -0.21 -7.62 9.12
C LEU A 19 0.76 -6.50 9.47
N LEU A 20 1.97 -6.83 9.96
CA LEU A 20 3.03 -5.86 10.24
C LEU A 20 3.47 -5.14 8.96
N LEU A 21 3.76 -5.89 7.88
CA LEU A 21 4.11 -5.31 6.59
C LEU A 21 2.96 -4.45 6.04
N PHE A 22 1.74 -4.93 6.14
CA PHE A 22 0.56 -4.19 5.70
C PHE A 22 0.39 -2.88 6.47
N ALA A 23 0.45 -2.91 7.80
CA ALA A 23 0.23 -1.74 8.64
C ALA A 23 1.38 -0.73 8.52
N CYS A 24 2.63 -1.17 8.75
CA CYS A 24 3.79 -0.27 8.73
C CYS A 24 4.10 0.21 7.31
N GLY A 25 4.05 -0.68 6.31
CA GLY A 25 4.18 -0.31 4.90
C GLY A 25 3.07 0.63 4.45
N GLY A 26 1.83 0.40 4.94
CA GLY A 26 0.68 1.28 4.71
C GLY A 26 0.87 2.68 5.28
N VAL A 27 1.39 2.80 6.50
CA VAL A 27 1.70 4.11 7.10
C VAL A 27 2.76 4.85 6.28
N ILE A 28 3.85 4.19 5.91
CA ILE A 28 4.88 4.79 5.05
C ILE A 28 4.28 5.21 3.71
N ALA A 29 3.47 4.34 3.10
CA ALA A 29 2.83 4.62 1.82
C ALA A 29 1.89 5.83 1.88
N LEU A 30 1.09 5.94 2.93
CA LEU A 30 0.17 7.06 3.12
C LEU A 30 0.93 8.37 3.38
N VAL A 31 1.93 8.36 4.26
CA VAL A 31 2.72 9.57 4.57
C VAL A 31 3.51 10.03 3.35
N LEU A 32 4.36 9.17 2.81
CA LEU A 32 5.20 9.51 1.65
C LEU A 32 4.35 9.82 0.41
N GLY A 33 3.32 9.00 0.16
CA GLY A 33 2.41 9.21 -0.96
C GLY A 33 1.62 10.51 -0.87
N THR A 34 1.27 10.96 0.34
CA THR A 34 0.61 12.26 0.53
C THR A 34 1.57 13.41 0.24
N ILE A 35 2.82 13.31 0.72
CA ILE A 35 3.86 14.31 0.41
C ILE A 35 4.08 14.40 -1.11
N VAL A 36 4.30 13.26 -1.77
CA VAL A 36 4.53 13.21 -3.22
C VAL A 36 3.29 13.66 -3.99
N GLY A 37 2.09 13.27 -3.55
CA GLY A 37 0.83 13.72 -4.14
C GLY A 37 0.66 15.24 -4.06
N ALA A 38 0.97 15.84 -2.90
CA ALA A 38 0.97 17.30 -2.73
C ALA A 38 2.01 17.98 -3.64
N MET A 39 3.21 17.41 -3.79
CA MET A 39 4.21 17.92 -4.74
C MET A 39 3.67 17.92 -6.16
N ARG A 40 2.94 16.89 -6.59
CA ARG A 40 2.40 16.73 -7.95
C ARG A 40 1.28 17.70 -8.31
N VAL A 41 0.58 18.24 -7.33
CA VAL A 41 -0.46 19.26 -7.53
C VAL A 41 0.01 20.68 -7.14
N SER A 42 1.27 20.80 -6.70
CA SER A 42 1.87 22.07 -6.30
C SER A 42 1.95 23.07 -7.46
N PRO A 43 1.77 24.38 -7.22
CA PRO A 43 2.06 25.41 -8.22
C PRO A 43 3.54 25.50 -8.59
N VAL A 44 4.45 24.94 -7.76
CA VAL A 44 5.91 25.00 -7.97
C VAL A 44 6.35 23.97 -9.02
N PRO A 45 6.91 24.39 -10.18
CA PRO A 45 7.26 23.46 -11.26
C PRO A 45 8.29 22.38 -10.86
N ILE A 46 9.29 22.75 -10.06
CA ILE A 46 10.33 21.84 -9.59
C ILE A 46 9.72 20.75 -8.71
N ALA A 47 8.82 21.09 -7.78
CA ALA A 47 8.13 20.11 -6.93
C ALA A 47 7.33 19.11 -7.78
N ARG A 48 6.59 19.60 -8.80
CA ARG A 48 5.88 18.72 -9.73
C ARG A 48 6.80 17.78 -10.49
N ALA A 49 7.94 18.29 -10.97
CA ALA A 49 8.91 17.49 -11.73
C ALA A 49 9.53 16.39 -10.86
N VAL A 50 9.96 16.70 -9.65
CA VAL A 50 10.53 15.73 -8.69
C VAL A 50 9.49 14.68 -8.31
N GLY A 51 8.26 15.08 -7.96
CA GLY A 51 7.18 14.15 -7.64
C GLY A 51 6.80 13.25 -8.83
N ALA A 52 6.81 13.80 -10.06
CA ALA A 52 6.56 13.01 -11.26
C ALA A 52 7.68 12.02 -11.55
N LEU A 53 8.94 12.43 -11.40
CA LEU A 53 10.11 11.56 -11.58
C LEU A 53 10.05 10.36 -10.63
N TYR A 54 9.82 10.60 -9.33
CA TYR A 54 9.68 9.54 -8.33
C TYR A 54 8.58 8.55 -8.73
N VAL A 55 7.37 9.04 -9.01
CA VAL A 55 6.24 8.17 -9.35
C VAL A 55 6.52 7.37 -10.61
N ASN A 56 7.06 8.00 -11.66
CA ASN A 56 7.33 7.34 -12.94
C ASN A 56 8.42 6.27 -12.79
N LEU A 57 9.49 6.54 -12.05
CA LEU A 57 10.55 5.58 -11.83
C LEU A 57 10.07 4.37 -11.02
N VAL A 58 9.52 4.63 -9.83
CA VAL A 58 9.20 3.55 -8.89
C VAL A 58 7.98 2.74 -9.35
N ARG A 59 6.93 3.39 -9.87
CA ARG A 59 5.71 2.70 -10.33
C ARG A 59 5.95 1.80 -11.55
N ASN A 60 6.87 2.19 -12.44
CA ASN A 60 7.21 1.41 -13.63
C ASN A 60 8.28 0.33 -13.36
N THR A 61 8.82 0.29 -12.14
CA THR A 61 9.71 -0.78 -11.69
C THR A 61 8.88 -1.93 -11.09
N PRO A 62 9.12 -3.19 -11.45
CA PRO A 62 8.45 -4.32 -10.80
C PRO A 62 8.69 -4.31 -9.28
N LEU A 63 7.65 -4.59 -8.50
CA LEU A 63 7.74 -4.60 -7.03
C LEU A 63 8.86 -5.53 -6.53
N THR A 64 9.04 -6.68 -7.16
CA THR A 64 10.12 -7.63 -6.83
C THR A 64 11.50 -6.98 -6.96
N LEU A 65 11.74 -6.15 -7.98
CA LEU A 65 13.01 -5.42 -8.14
C LEU A 65 13.19 -4.37 -7.04
N VAL A 66 12.11 -3.72 -6.61
CA VAL A 66 12.18 -2.79 -5.46
C VAL A 66 12.59 -3.54 -4.20
N PHE A 67 12.02 -4.74 -3.96
CA PHE A 67 12.46 -5.60 -2.84
C PHE A 67 13.93 -6.01 -2.97
N PHE A 68 14.38 -6.42 -4.16
CA PHE A 68 15.79 -6.74 -4.40
C PHE A 68 16.70 -5.57 -4.05
N PHE A 69 16.33 -4.37 -4.46
CA PHE A 69 17.11 -3.17 -4.20
C PHE A 69 17.21 -2.88 -2.70
N PHE A 70 16.10 -2.97 -1.97
CA PHE A 70 16.12 -2.74 -0.53
C PHE A 70 16.82 -3.85 0.25
N VAL A 71 16.55 -5.12 -0.04
CA VAL A 71 17.08 -6.25 0.75
C VAL A 71 18.53 -6.55 0.42
N PHE A 72 18.86 -6.67 -0.86
CA PHE A 72 20.23 -7.04 -1.29
C PHE A 72 21.08 -5.82 -1.58
N GLY A 73 20.52 -4.77 -2.19
CA GLY A 73 21.22 -3.53 -2.44
C GLY A 73 21.68 -2.83 -1.15
N TYR A 74 20.83 -2.81 -0.13
CA TYR A 74 21.18 -2.28 1.18
C TYR A 74 22.37 -3.04 1.80
N SER A 75 22.35 -4.36 1.74
CA SER A 75 23.43 -5.20 2.28
C SER A 75 24.78 -4.98 1.56
N ALA A 76 24.73 -4.59 0.27
CA ALA A 76 25.94 -4.29 -0.51
C ALA A 76 26.58 -2.93 -0.14
N LEU A 77 25.87 -2.05 0.58
CA LEU A 77 26.38 -0.72 0.95
C LEU A 77 27.23 -0.71 2.23
N ALA A 78 27.53 -1.87 2.82
CA ALA A 78 28.27 -2.01 4.08
C ALA A 78 27.69 -1.16 5.25
N LEU A 79 26.39 -0.91 5.22
CA LEU A 79 25.64 -0.24 6.27
C LEU A 79 25.33 -1.21 7.43
N PRO A 80 24.98 -0.71 8.63
CA PRO A 80 24.56 -1.56 9.74
C PRO A 80 23.46 -2.54 9.32
N THR A 81 23.60 -3.81 9.69
CA THR A 81 22.64 -4.85 9.28
C THR A 81 21.25 -4.57 9.83
N LEU A 82 20.28 -4.47 8.95
CA LEU A 82 18.85 -4.37 9.28
C LEU A 82 18.14 -5.70 8.98
N PRO A 83 17.16 -6.10 9.79
CA PRO A 83 16.31 -7.25 9.48
C PRO A 83 15.60 -7.09 8.13
N ASN A 84 15.52 -8.15 7.34
CA ASN A 84 14.81 -8.14 6.05
C ASN A 84 13.37 -7.64 6.18
N THR A 85 12.73 -7.86 7.32
CA THR A 85 11.39 -7.36 7.61
C THR A 85 11.32 -5.84 7.54
N ILE A 86 12.30 -5.13 8.14
CA ILE A 86 12.36 -3.66 8.10
C ILE A 86 12.58 -3.19 6.67
N LEU A 87 13.53 -3.81 5.96
CA LEU A 87 13.80 -3.49 4.55
C LEU A 87 12.59 -3.75 3.66
N GLY A 88 11.85 -4.85 3.91
CA GLY A 88 10.60 -5.16 3.22
C GLY A 88 9.48 -4.15 3.50
N ILE A 89 9.36 -3.63 4.74
CA ILE A 89 8.42 -2.57 5.09
C ILE A 89 8.72 -1.30 4.27
N PHE A 90 9.99 -0.90 4.17
CA PHE A 90 10.38 0.24 3.34
C PHE A 90 10.12 -0.02 1.86
N ALA A 91 10.49 -1.19 1.35
CA ALA A 91 10.28 -1.55 -0.06
C ALA A 91 8.81 -1.44 -0.47
N ILE A 92 7.92 -2.08 0.30
CA ILE A 92 6.48 -2.08 0.00
C ILE A 92 5.84 -0.70 0.23
N GLY A 93 6.31 0.03 1.25
CA GLY A 93 5.84 1.38 1.57
C GLY A 93 6.19 2.38 0.48
N VAL A 94 7.46 2.43 0.07
CA VAL A 94 7.95 3.30 -1.01
C VAL A 94 7.25 2.97 -2.34
N TYR A 95 7.11 1.69 -2.67
CA TYR A 95 6.39 1.29 -3.88
C TYR A 95 4.93 1.74 -3.86
N THR A 96 4.21 1.45 -2.78
CA THR A 96 2.79 1.76 -2.66
C THR A 96 2.53 3.26 -2.56
N ALA A 97 3.46 4.06 -2.05
CA ALA A 97 3.39 5.52 -2.00
C ALA A 97 3.15 6.14 -3.37
N THR A 98 3.64 5.52 -4.45
CA THR A 98 3.41 6.00 -5.82
C THR A 98 1.93 5.93 -6.22
N TYR A 99 1.23 4.86 -5.80
CA TYR A 99 -0.19 4.69 -6.05
C TYR A 99 -1.04 5.60 -5.17
N VAL A 100 -0.64 5.83 -3.93
CA VAL A 100 -1.27 6.82 -3.04
C VAL A 100 -1.16 8.22 -3.66
N ALA A 101 0.04 8.61 -4.12
CA ALA A 101 0.27 9.91 -4.75
C ALA A 101 -0.59 10.12 -6.01
N GLU A 102 -0.70 9.11 -6.87
CA GLU A 102 -1.56 9.17 -8.06
C GLU A 102 -3.05 9.24 -7.70
N THR A 103 -3.48 8.47 -6.70
CA THR A 103 -4.87 8.50 -6.23
C THR A 103 -5.24 9.89 -5.70
N LEU A 104 -4.36 10.52 -4.92
CA LEU A 104 -4.56 11.88 -4.43
C LEU A 104 -4.61 12.90 -5.57
N ARG A 105 -3.64 12.84 -6.50
CA ARG A 105 -3.61 13.72 -7.68
C ARG A 105 -4.87 13.55 -8.53
N ALA A 106 -5.28 12.32 -8.79
CA ALA A 106 -6.48 12.03 -9.56
C ALA A 106 -7.73 12.58 -8.86
N GLY A 107 -7.86 12.38 -7.55
CA GLY A 107 -9.00 12.87 -6.78
C GLY A 107 -9.08 14.40 -6.73
N ILE A 108 -7.95 15.10 -6.60
CA ILE A 108 -7.92 16.58 -6.67
C ILE A 108 -8.37 17.05 -8.05
N ASN A 109 -7.93 16.38 -9.11
CA ASN A 109 -8.30 16.73 -10.49
C ASN A 109 -9.75 16.39 -10.84
N THR A 110 -10.51 15.70 -10.00
CA THR A 110 -11.97 15.51 -10.21
C THR A 110 -12.78 16.77 -9.88
N VAL A 111 -12.21 17.70 -9.11
CA VAL A 111 -12.88 18.96 -8.77
C VAL A 111 -12.84 19.90 -9.98
N PRO A 112 -14.00 20.38 -10.49
CA PRO A 112 -14.04 21.27 -11.64
C PRO A 112 -13.23 22.55 -11.40
N VAL A 113 -12.38 22.91 -12.36
CA VAL A 113 -11.50 24.09 -12.27
C VAL A 113 -12.29 25.37 -11.99
N GLY A 114 -13.49 25.49 -12.57
CA GLY A 114 -14.39 26.65 -12.36
C GLY A 114 -14.75 26.90 -10.89
N GLN A 115 -14.77 25.87 -10.03
CA GLN A 115 -15.01 26.09 -8.59
C GLN A 115 -13.83 26.78 -7.92
N ALA A 116 -12.59 26.40 -8.29
CA ALA A 116 -11.41 27.05 -7.78
C ALA A 116 -11.27 28.49 -8.35
N GLU A 117 -11.69 28.72 -9.59
CA GLU A 117 -11.71 30.04 -10.22
C GLU A 117 -12.76 30.95 -9.57
N ALA A 118 -13.98 30.46 -9.34
CA ALA A 118 -15.02 31.22 -8.64
C ALA A 118 -14.58 31.59 -7.21
N ALA A 119 -13.96 30.69 -6.49
CA ALA A 119 -13.43 30.98 -5.16
C ALA A 119 -12.34 32.06 -5.19
N ARG A 120 -11.47 32.07 -6.21
CA ARG A 120 -10.48 33.14 -6.41
C ARG A 120 -11.13 34.47 -6.80
N ALA A 121 -12.18 34.43 -7.59
CA ALA A 121 -12.88 35.65 -8.02
C ALA A 121 -13.51 36.41 -6.84
N ILE A 122 -13.91 35.70 -5.75
CA ILE A 122 -14.38 36.33 -4.51
C ILE A 122 -13.23 36.63 -3.51
N GLY A 123 -11.96 36.55 -3.95
CA GLY A 123 -10.81 37.00 -3.18
C GLY A 123 -10.17 35.96 -2.27
N LEU A 124 -10.54 34.65 -2.34
CA LEU A 124 -9.90 33.65 -1.53
C LEU A 124 -8.45 33.36 -1.98
N PRO A 125 -7.47 33.43 -1.06
CA PRO A 125 -6.09 33.05 -1.35
C PRO A 125 -5.99 31.54 -1.61
N PHE A 126 -4.92 31.09 -2.29
CA PHE A 126 -4.71 29.69 -2.69
C PHE A 126 -4.93 28.68 -1.56
N GLY A 127 -4.40 28.96 -0.37
CA GLY A 127 -4.57 28.07 0.79
C GLY A 127 -6.04 27.87 1.18
N GLN A 128 -6.86 28.92 1.15
CA GLN A 128 -8.29 28.82 1.45
C GLN A 128 -9.07 28.14 0.31
N VAL A 129 -8.73 28.42 -0.94
CA VAL A 129 -9.30 27.70 -2.09
C VAL A 129 -9.06 26.20 -1.95
N MET A 130 -7.83 25.82 -1.61
CA MET A 130 -7.51 24.39 -1.41
C MET A 130 -8.25 23.79 -0.21
N THR A 131 -8.18 24.40 0.96
CA THR A 131 -8.70 23.81 2.20
C THR A 131 -10.22 23.86 2.32
N GLN A 132 -10.87 24.91 1.79
CA GLN A 132 -12.32 25.14 1.95
C GLN A 132 -13.14 24.65 0.75
N VAL A 133 -12.56 24.63 -0.45
CA VAL A 133 -13.30 24.29 -1.68
C VAL A 133 -12.82 22.97 -2.29
N VAL A 134 -11.52 22.82 -2.58
CA VAL A 134 -10.99 21.71 -3.35
C VAL A 134 -10.83 20.45 -2.50
N LEU A 135 -10.10 20.53 -1.38
CA LEU A 135 -9.78 19.33 -0.57
C LEU A 135 -11.00 18.62 0.00
N PRO A 136 -12.06 19.28 0.51
CA PRO A 136 -13.24 18.58 1.02
C PRO A 136 -13.98 17.77 -0.05
N GLN A 137 -13.99 18.24 -1.29
CA GLN A 137 -14.59 17.54 -2.42
C GLN A 137 -13.67 16.43 -2.93
N ALA A 138 -12.38 16.73 -3.11
CA ALA A 138 -11.37 15.76 -3.52
C ALA A 138 -11.29 14.57 -2.56
N PHE A 139 -11.41 14.80 -1.25
CA PHE A 139 -11.34 13.75 -0.24
C PHE A 139 -12.41 12.66 -0.46
N ARG A 140 -13.63 13.07 -0.81
CA ARG A 140 -14.71 12.13 -1.12
C ARG A 140 -14.41 11.27 -2.36
N SER A 141 -13.73 11.85 -3.35
CA SER A 141 -13.33 11.14 -4.59
C SER A 141 -12.11 10.24 -4.37
N VAL A 142 -11.24 10.57 -3.40
CA VAL A 142 -10.00 9.85 -3.10
C VAL A 142 -10.25 8.57 -2.30
N VAL A 143 -11.18 8.58 -1.35
CA VAL A 143 -11.34 7.48 -0.39
C VAL A 143 -11.66 6.13 -1.03
N PRO A 144 -12.60 6.00 -1.98
CA PRO A 144 -12.87 4.71 -2.62
C PRO A 144 -11.65 4.12 -3.35
N PRO A 145 -10.95 4.83 -4.25
CA PRO A 145 -9.76 4.28 -4.90
C PRO A 145 -8.59 4.06 -3.93
N MET A 146 -8.50 4.82 -2.83
CA MET A 146 -7.50 4.59 -1.78
C MET A 146 -7.69 3.22 -1.12
N MET A 147 -8.93 2.80 -0.87
CA MET A 147 -9.21 1.46 -0.37
C MET A 147 -8.71 0.38 -1.34
N SER A 148 -8.84 0.59 -2.65
CA SER A 148 -8.29 -0.33 -3.66
C SER A 148 -6.76 -0.40 -3.60
N VAL A 149 -6.07 0.72 -3.32
CA VAL A 149 -4.62 0.75 -3.10
C VAL A 149 -4.25 -0.06 -1.85
N LEU A 150 -5.00 0.06 -0.75
CA LEU A 150 -4.74 -0.73 0.47
C LEU A 150 -4.99 -2.23 0.25
N ILE A 151 -6.03 -2.60 -0.50
CA ILE A 151 -6.26 -4.00 -0.89
C ILE A 151 -5.10 -4.53 -1.73
N ALA A 152 -4.57 -3.74 -2.67
CA ALA A 152 -3.40 -4.11 -3.45
C ALA A 152 -2.15 -4.24 -2.55
N LEU A 153 -1.96 -3.32 -1.59
CA LEU A 153 -0.88 -3.41 -0.60
C LEU A 153 -0.93 -4.73 0.17
N LEU A 154 -2.10 -5.13 0.68
CA LEU A 154 -2.26 -6.40 1.39
C LEU A 154 -1.83 -7.59 0.50
N LYS A 155 -2.27 -7.62 -0.74
CA LYS A 155 -1.86 -8.68 -1.69
C LYS A 155 -0.35 -8.63 -1.97
N ASN A 156 0.23 -7.46 -2.10
CA ASN A 156 1.65 -7.26 -2.37
C ASN A 156 2.56 -7.71 -1.22
N THR A 157 2.04 -7.84 0.03
CA THR A 157 2.83 -8.41 1.14
C THR A 157 3.30 -9.84 0.84
N THR A 158 2.62 -10.57 -0.05
CA THR A 158 3.00 -11.93 -0.46
C THR A 158 4.37 -11.99 -1.11
N VAL A 159 4.81 -10.92 -1.80
CA VAL A 159 6.11 -10.83 -2.46
C VAL A 159 7.26 -10.98 -1.45
N ALA A 160 7.05 -10.52 -0.21
CA ALA A 160 8.05 -10.59 0.85
C ALA A 160 8.47 -12.04 1.23
N ALA A 161 7.65 -13.04 0.90
CA ALA A 161 7.98 -14.45 1.12
C ALA A 161 9.27 -14.86 0.38
N GLY A 162 9.51 -14.33 -0.81
CA GLY A 162 10.72 -14.57 -1.60
C GLY A 162 11.99 -13.96 -1.01
N PHE A 163 11.87 -13.06 -0.04
CA PHE A 163 12.96 -12.32 0.59
C PHE A 163 13.22 -12.74 2.05
N SER A 164 12.91 -13.98 2.38
CA SER A 164 13.12 -14.58 3.71
C SER A 164 12.36 -13.88 4.85
N ILE A 165 11.29 -13.16 4.54
CA ILE A 165 10.38 -12.58 5.51
C ILE A 165 9.29 -13.60 5.83
N ALA A 166 9.01 -13.84 7.10
CA ALA A 166 8.10 -14.89 7.57
C ALA A 166 6.62 -14.53 7.39
N VAL A 167 6.24 -13.97 6.25
CA VAL A 167 4.84 -13.71 5.87
C VAL A 167 4.10 -15.01 5.57
N LEU A 168 2.77 -14.95 5.56
CA LEU A 168 1.91 -16.13 5.44
C LEU A 168 2.26 -17.08 4.27
N PRO A 169 2.54 -16.62 3.03
CA PRO A 169 2.88 -17.52 1.94
C PRO A 169 4.20 -18.29 2.14
N ARG A 170 5.11 -17.81 3.01
CA ARG A 170 6.35 -18.54 3.33
C ARG A 170 6.11 -19.80 4.16
N LEU A 171 4.97 -19.90 4.86
CA LEU A 171 4.58 -21.08 5.62
C LEU A 171 4.65 -22.36 4.79
N GLN A 172 4.18 -22.30 3.55
CA GLN A 172 4.17 -23.45 2.65
C GLN A 172 5.58 -24.03 2.47
N GLN A 173 6.58 -23.17 2.23
CA GLN A 173 7.97 -23.61 2.10
C GLN A 173 8.52 -24.15 3.42
N THR A 174 8.23 -23.47 4.53
CA THR A 174 8.74 -23.86 5.86
C THR A 174 8.20 -25.21 6.28
N ILE A 175 6.91 -25.48 6.07
CA ILE A 175 6.27 -26.73 6.44
C ILE A 175 6.67 -27.84 5.47
N SER A 176 6.73 -27.58 4.16
CA SER A 176 7.14 -28.56 3.15
C SER A 176 8.57 -29.04 3.34
N ASN A 177 9.46 -28.17 3.82
CA ASN A 177 10.85 -28.53 4.10
C ASN A 177 11.01 -29.22 5.46
N SER A 178 9.96 -29.31 6.27
CA SER A 178 9.97 -29.95 7.59
C SER A 178 9.31 -31.33 7.51
N HIS A 179 10.09 -32.38 7.64
CA HIS A 179 9.57 -33.76 7.65
C HIS A 179 8.77 -34.10 8.92
N THR A 180 8.77 -33.25 9.93
CA THR A 180 8.14 -33.47 11.24
C THR A 180 6.82 -32.75 11.44
N ARG A 181 6.45 -31.79 10.54
CA ARG A 181 5.25 -30.97 10.67
C ARG A 181 4.09 -31.52 9.83
N PRO A 182 2.87 -31.62 10.40
CA PRO A 182 1.72 -32.13 9.66
C PRO A 182 1.22 -31.11 8.61
N GLY A 183 0.70 -31.66 7.53
CA GLY A 183 0.07 -30.91 6.44
C GLY A 183 0.78 -31.09 5.10
N SER A 184 -0.02 -31.18 4.04
CA SER A 184 0.50 -31.18 2.67
C SER A 184 0.73 -29.76 2.17
N SER A 185 1.69 -29.57 1.26
CA SER A 185 1.93 -28.27 0.60
C SER A 185 0.66 -27.68 0.00
N MET A 186 -0.18 -28.52 -0.62
CA MET A 186 -1.42 -28.07 -1.25
C MET A 186 -2.46 -27.61 -0.23
N GLU A 187 -2.60 -28.38 0.87
CA GLU A 187 -3.52 -28.01 1.96
C GLU A 187 -3.16 -26.64 2.56
N ILE A 188 -1.86 -26.42 2.81
CA ILE A 188 -1.37 -25.14 3.36
C ILE A 188 -1.61 -24.01 2.41
N LEU A 189 -1.33 -24.18 1.10
CA LEU A 189 -1.61 -23.17 0.08
C LEU A 189 -3.09 -22.83 0.03
N MET A 190 -3.99 -23.80 0.13
CA MET A 190 -5.43 -23.55 0.15
C MET A 190 -5.84 -22.69 1.36
N TRP A 191 -5.32 -22.99 2.55
CA TRP A 191 -5.61 -22.20 3.74
C TRP A 191 -5.04 -20.79 3.67
N VAL A 192 -3.82 -20.63 3.15
CA VAL A 192 -3.21 -19.30 2.89
C VAL A 192 -4.05 -18.50 1.90
N ALA A 193 -4.46 -19.14 0.79
CA ALA A 193 -5.32 -18.49 -0.19
C ALA A 193 -6.67 -18.07 0.42
N LEU A 194 -7.30 -18.94 1.21
CA LEU A 194 -8.55 -18.65 1.90
C LEU A 194 -8.41 -17.46 2.87
N PHE A 195 -7.30 -17.38 3.60
CA PHE A 195 -7.01 -16.23 4.46
C PHE A 195 -6.97 -14.91 3.64
N PHE A 196 -6.22 -14.89 2.53
CA PHE A 196 -6.14 -13.68 1.69
C PHE A 196 -7.48 -13.33 1.06
N VAL A 197 -8.25 -14.31 0.58
CA VAL A 197 -9.61 -14.09 0.06
C VAL A 197 -10.50 -13.48 1.14
N ALA A 198 -10.52 -14.05 2.35
CA ALA A 198 -11.32 -13.53 3.45
C ALA A 198 -10.91 -12.10 3.84
N ALA A 199 -9.59 -11.85 3.97
CA ALA A 199 -9.07 -10.52 4.31
C ALA A 199 -9.40 -9.46 3.22
N VAL A 200 -9.24 -9.82 1.95
CA VAL A 200 -9.61 -8.95 0.82
C VAL A 200 -11.11 -8.71 0.79
N MET A 201 -11.94 -9.74 1.03
CA MET A 201 -13.39 -9.57 1.12
C MET A 201 -13.80 -8.60 2.21
N LEU A 202 -13.20 -8.68 3.41
CA LEU A 202 -13.46 -7.75 4.51
C LEU A 202 -13.12 -6.30 4.12
N LEU A 203 -11.95 -6.08 3.51
CA LEU A 203 -11.56 -4.75 3.03
C LEU A 203 -12.49 -4.25 1.92
N THR A 204 -12.91 -5.13 1.02
CA THR A 204 -13.86 -4.79 -0.07
C THR A 204 -15.24 -4.42 0.48
N LEU A 205 -15.71 -5.13 1.50
CA LEU A 205 -16.97 -4.78 2.17
C LEU A 205 -16.88 -3.41 2.86
N ALA A 206 -15.75 -3.13 3.55
CA ALA A 206 -15.47 -1.81 4.11
C ALA A 206 -15.44 -0.72 3.04
N GLN A 207 -14.79 -0.98 1.89
CA GLN A 207 -14.78 -0.08 0.74
C GLN A 207 -16.20 0.23 0.26
N ARG A 208 -17.03 -0.80 0.03
CA ARG A 208 -18.42 -0.62 -0.42
C ARG A 208 -19.27 0.17 0.59
N ALA A 209 -19.06 -0.05 1.88
CA ALA A 209 -19.75 0.70 2.93
C ALA A 209 -19.37 2.19 2.91
N LEU A 210 -18.08 2.49 2.71
CA LEU A 210 -17.59 3.86 2.56
C LEU A 210 -18.13 4.52 1.28
N GLU A 211 -18.12 3.82 0.16
CA GLU A 211 -18.68 4.30 -1.11
C GLU A 211 -20.16 4.64 -0.99
N LYS A 212 -20.94 3.79 -0.31
CA LYS A 212 -22.36 4.03 -0.08
C LYS A 212 -22.60 5.28 0.78
N LYS A 213 -21.80 5.46 1.84
CA LYS A 213 -21.89 6.63 2.74
C LYS A 213 -21.51 7.93 2.04
N TRP A 214 -20.61 7.88 1.06
CA TRP A 214 -20.00 9.06 0.43
C TRP A 214 -20.42 9.26 -1.02
N ARG A 215 -21.45 8.53 -1.48
CA ARG A 215 -22.07 8.79 -2.78
C ARG A 215 -22.57 10.24 -2.79
N ILE A 216 -21.88 11.07 -3.54
CA ILE A 216 -22.39 12.38 -3.94
C ILE A 216 -23.56 12.08 -4.86
N ALA A 217 -24.75 12.55 -4.51
CA ALA A 217 -25.86 12.57 -5.45
C ALA A 217 -25.39 13.31 -6.71
N ARG A 218 -25.30 12.57 -7.80
CA ARG A 218 -25.03 13.14 -9.13
C ARG A 218 -26.27 13.84 -9.62
#